data_61b9af5a80d12cf14de01dd532d62470
#
_entry.id   61b9af5a80d12cf14de01dd532d62470
#
_cell.length_a   1.000
_cell.length_b   1.000
_cell.length_c   1.000
_cell.angle_alpha   90.00
_cell.angle_beta   90.00
_cell.angle_gamma   90.00
#
_symmetry.space_group_name_H-M   'P 1'
#
loop_
_entity.id
_entity.type
_entity.pdbx_description
1 polymer ?
#
loop_
_entity_poly.entity_id
_entity_poly.type
_entity_poly.pdbx_seq_one_letter_code
_entity_poly.pdbx_strand_id
1 'polypeptide(L)'
;MDLFYRLRSGKNNKLLYFVNSYAHEALWHGFYRSWRSILREARRRNDFAAIMSRVNYYCKAPGPQQGNTRAVRNFGRHEAASVYYFDLHKAMRPFGPDTQMRYLPGDVTTVPLLPTLTKSRPIKGDNANSVLLKLNAIRHFISVSDTTPFSAKKDAAVFRGKVMDKPKRMDFFNRWFGHPLCDAGDTSRAAGHPEWKTDFMTIAQQLGYKFILAIEGNDVSSNLKWIMNSRSVAMMPEPEYETWFMEGRLRAGEHYIRLNSDFSDFEEVMEYYLTHQAEAEAIAANARRYCEEFHDRRREYIISTLTVAKYLGLLDPADYQINS
;
A
#
# COMPACT_ATOMS: atom_id res chain seq x y z
N MET A 1 -9.74 23.43 8.21
CA MET A 1 -8.77 22.95 7.19
C MET A 1 -9.29 23.36 5.82
N ASP A 2 -8.59 24.31 5.19
CA ASP A 2 -9.02 25.05 4.00
C ASP A 2 -9.22 24.11 2.78
N LEU A 3 -10.24 24.39 1.96
CA LEU A 3 -10.55 23.67 0.72
C LEU A 3 -9.36 23.74 -0.26
N PHE A 4 -8.68 24.88 -0.33
CA PHE A 4 -7.46 25.09 -1.13
C PHE A 4 -6.30 24.16 -0.71
N TYR A 5 -6.14 23.90 0.59
CA TYR A 5 -5.15 22.93 1.08
C TYR A 5 -5.46 21.51 0.60
N ARG A 6 -6.73 21.09 0.64
CA ARG A 6 -7.15 19.76 0.17
C ARG A 6 -6.89 19.56 -1.33
N LEU A 7 -7.09 20.59 -2.15
CA LEU A 7 -6.83 20.53 -3.59
C LEU A 7 -5.34 20.50 -3.94
N ARG A 8 -4.48 21.10 -3.10
CA ARG A 8 -3.03 21.18 -3.30
C ARG A 8 -2.22 20.12 -2.53
N SER A 9 -2.86 19.30 -1.71
CA SER A 9 -2.16 18.35 -0.83
C SER A 9 -1.42 17.23 -1.58
N GLY A 10 -1.67 17.04 -2.87
CA GLY A 10 -1.15 15.91 -3.66
C GLY A 10 -1.84 14.58 -3.38
N LYS A 11 -2.83 14.54 -2.47
CA LYS A 11 -3.61 13.34 -2.16
C LYS A 11 -4.71 13.11 -3.21
N ASN A 12 -5.09 11.86 -3.37
CA ASN A 12 -6.21 11.49 -4.24
C ASN A 12 -7.50 12.24 -3.86
N ASN A 13 -8.29 12.62 -4.86
CA ASN A 13 -9.56 13.32 -4.66
C ASN A 13 -10.62 12.37 -4.07
N LYS A 14 -10.88 12.51 -2.78
CA LYS A 14 -11.87 11.68 -2.07
C LYS A 14 -13.30 11.86 -2.58
N LEU A 15 -13.69 13.08 -2.96
CA LEU A 15 -15.01 13.31 -3.48
C LEU A 15 -15.25 12.54 -4.79
N LEU A 16 -14.32 12.64 -5.73
CA LEU A 16 -14.38 11.91 -7.00
C LEU A 16 -14.36 10.38 -6.77
N TYR A 17 -13.57 9.90 -5.81
CA TYR A 17 -13.56 8.50 -5.43
C TYR A 17 -14.95 8.04 -4.96
N PHE A 18 -15.59 8.78 -4.04
CA PHE A 18 -16.90 8.40 -3.52
C PHE A 18 -17.99 8.51 -4.58
N VAL A 19 -18.02 9.57 -5.38
CA VAL A 19 -18.98 9.71 -6.49
C VAL A 19 -18.88 8.50 -7.44
N ASN A 20 -17.66 8.14 -7.86
CA ASN A 20 -17.44 6.97 -8.69
C ASN A 20 -17.86 5.67 -8.00
N SER A 21 -17.59 5.54 -6.71
CA SER A 21 -17.92 4.34 -5.94
C SER A 21 -19.43 4.15 -5.81
N TYR A 22 -20.18 5.23 -5.52
CA TYR A 22 -21.67 5.19 -5.47
C TYR A 22 -22.28 4.94 -6.85
N ALA A 23 -21.79 5.60 -7.90
CA ALA A 23 -22.24 5.35 -9.26
C ALA A 23 -22.05 3.88 -9.66
N HIS A 24 -20.91 3.35 -9.32
CA HIS A 24 -20.60 1.94 -9.53
C HIS A 24 -21.46 1.00 -8.70
N GLU A 25 -21.85 1.34 -7.50
CA GLU A 25 -22.75 0.52 -6.67
C GLU A 25 -24.18 0.52 -7.23
N ALA A 26 -24.67 1.66 -7.64
CA ALA A 26 -26.00 1.78 -8.30
C ALA A 26 -26.10 0.92 -9.58
N LEU A 27 -24.98 0.74 -10.28
CA LEU A 27 -24.90 -0.06 -11.50
C LEU A 27 -24.59 -1.55 -11.24
N TRP A 28 -24.56 -2.01 -9.99
CA TRP A 28 -24.18 -3.39 -9.64
C TRP A 28 -25.02 -4.44 -10.39
N HIS A 29 -26.26 -4.16 -10.67
CA HIS A 29 -27.23 -5.14 -11.14
C HIS A 29 -27.29 -5.38 -12.66
N GLY A 30 -26.45 -4.74 -13.49
CA GLY A 30 -26.68 -4.82 -14.95
C GLY A 30 -25.49 -5.00 -15.87
N PHE A 31 -24.29 -4.59 -15.52
CA PHE A 31 -23.23 -4.38 -16.53
C PHE A 31 -21.85 -4.93 -16.19
N TYR A 32 -21.72 -5.98 -15.37
CA TYR A 32 -20.41 -6.50 -15.02
C TYR A 32 -20.00 -7.70 -15.86
N ARG A 33 -18.78 -7.64 -16.34
CA ARG A 33 -18.13 -8.78 -16.97
C ARG A 33 -17.89 -9.85 -15.90
N SER A 34 -18.34 -11.08 -16.15
CA SER A 34 -18.08 -12.20 -15.26
C SER A 34 -16.58 -12.47 -15.13
N TRP A 35 -16.15 -13.03 -14.01
CA TRP A 35 -14.76 -13.43 -13.78
C TRP A 35 -14.23 -14.37 -14.87
N ARG A 36 -15.09 -15.26 -15.44
CA ARG A 36 -14.71 -16.13 -16.56
C ARG A 36 -14.34 -15.36 -17.82
N SER A 37 -15.04 -14.25 -18.09
CA SER A 37 -14.69 -13.37 -19.21
C SER A 37 -13.37 -12.65 -18.99
N ILE A 38 -13.07 -12.28 -17.73
CA ILE A 38 -11.81 -11.64 -17.35
C ILE A 38 -10.65 -12.65 -17.42
N LEU A 39 -10.85 -13.89 -17.01
CA LEU A 39 -9.86 -14.98 -17.17
C LEU A 39 -9.54 -15.22 -18.66
N ARG A 40 -10.56 -15.29 -19.51
CA ARG A 40 -10.33 -15.42 -20.98
C ARG A 40 -9.54 -14.27 -21.57
N GLU A 41 -9.74 -13.06 -21.07
CA GLU A 41 -8.93 -11.90 -21.45
C GLU A 41 -7.50 -12.03 -20.95
N ALA A 42 -7.31 -12.41 -19.70
CA ALA A 42 -5.99 -12.63 -19.09
C ALA A 42 -5.16 -13.64 -19.90
N ARG A 43 -5.74 -14.79 -20.24
CA ARG A 43 -5.07 -15.85 -21.02
C ARG A 43 -4.59 -15.41 -22.42
N ARG A 44 -5.15 -14.32 -22.97
CA ARG A 44 -4.75 -13.74 -24.26
C ARG A 44 -3.63 -12.69 -24.13
N ARG A 45 -3.25 -12.32 -22.93
CA ARG A 45 -2.20 -11.33 -22.70
C ARG A 45 -0.83 -11.99 -22.72
N ASN A 46 0.14 -11.29 -23.28
CA ASN A 46 1.54 -11.73 -23.32
C ASN A 46 2.16 -11.84 -21.91
N ASP A 47 1.61 -11.10 -20.93
CA ASP A 47 2.06 -11.08 -19.55
C ASP A 47 1.24 -11.98 -18.61
N PHE A 48 0.53 -12.99 -19.16
CA PHE A 48 -0.34 -13.88 -18.36
C PHE A 48 0.43 -14.58 -17.22
N ALA A 49 1.63 -15.07 -17.49
CA ALA A 49 2.48 -15.70 -16.47
C ALA A 49 2.80 -14.73 -15.31
N ALA A 50 3.14 -13.48 -15.63
CA ALA A 50 3.41 -12.44 -14.63
C ALA A 50 2.15 -12.07 -13.84
N ILE A 51 0.97 -12.04 -14.48
CA ILE A 51 -0.32 -11.86 -13.81
C ILE A 51 -0.53 -12.99 -12.80
N MET A 52 -0.37 -14.25 -13.21
CA MET A 52 -0.59 -15.41 -12.34
C MET A 52 0.44 -15.50 -11.22
N SER A 53 1.69 -15.12 -11.45
CA SER A 53 2.71 -14.98 -10.39
C SER A 53 2.25 -14.03 -9.28
N ARG A 54 1.66 -12.87 -9.65
CA ARG A 54 1.10 -11.95 -8.66
C ARG A 54 -0.15 -12.49 -7.98
N VAL A 55 -1.03 -13.17 -8.70
CA VAL A 55 -2.20 -13.86 -8.12
C VAL A 55 -1.76 -14.87 -7.07
N ASN A 56 -0.72 -15.66 -7.36
CA ASN A 56 -0.15 -16.63 -6.44
C ASN A 56 0.47 -15.99 -5.21
N TYR A 57 1.12 -14.85 -5.39
CA TYR A 57 1.67 -14.08 -4.29
C TYR A 57 0.58 -13.59 -3.32
N TYR A 58 -0.53 -13.06 -3.84
CA TYR A 58 -1.62 -12.53 -3.03
C TYR A 58 -2.49 -13.62 -2.40
N CYS A 59 -2.71 -14.72 -3.09
CA CYS A 59 -3.51 -15.85 -2.63
C CYS A 59 -2.66 -17.14 -2.63
N LYS A 60 -2.07 -17.45 -1.49
CA LYS A 60 -1.24 -18.66 -1.31
C LYS A 60 -2.08 -19.90 -1.05
N ALA A 61 -3.19 -19.77 -0.31
CA ALA A 61 -4.12 -20.83 0.00
C ALA A 61 -5.44 -20.66 -0.78
N PRO A 62 -5.91 -21.64 -1.55
CA PRO A 62 -7.19 -21.55 -2.26
C PRO A 62 -8.37 -21.73 -1.31
N GLY A 63 -9.46 -21.03 -1.64
CA GLY A 63 -10.83 -21.32 -1.25
C GLY A 63 -11.29 -20.89 0.12
N PRO A 64 -12.53 -20.38 0.23
CA PRO A 64 -13.21 -20.35 1.49
C PRO A 64 -13.54 -21.79 1.83
N GLN A 65 -12.73 -22.38 2.66
CA GLN A 65 -13.03 -23.69 3.23
C GLN A 65 -14.25 -23.59 4.13
N GLN A 66 -14.96 -24.70 4.37
CA GLN A 66 -16.19 -24.74 5.15
C GLN A 66 -16.08 -23.98 6.48
N GLY A 67 -17.14 -23.32 6.91
CA GLY A 67 -17.26 -22.58 8.16
C GLY A 67 -17.42 -21.07 7.96
N ASN A 68 -17.93 -20.38 8.96
CA ASN A 68 -18.25 -18.93 9.13
C ASN A 68 -17.92 -18.01 7.95
N THR A 69 -18.69 -18.08 6.87
CA THR A 69 -18.64 -17.16 5.74
C THR A 69 -19.84 -16.21 5.76
N ARG A 70 -19.73 -15.08 5.12
CA ARG A 70 -20.83 -14.12 4.90
C ARG A 70 -20.96 -13.80 3.43
N ALA A 71 -22.19 -13.62 2.96
CA ALA A 71 -22.43 -13.10 1.62
C ALA A 71 -21.93 -11.65 1.50
N VAL A 72 -21.39 -11.28 0.35
CA VAL A 72 -20.87 -9.92 0.09
C VAL A 72 -21.89 -8.85 0.46
N ARG A 73 -23.16 -9.02 0.06
CA ARG A 73 -24.25 -8.06 0.36
C ARG A 73 -24.49 -7.82 1.84
N ASN A 74 -24.05 -8.72 2.72
CA ASN A 74 -24.22 -8.61 4.16
C ASN A 74 -23.12 -7.80 4.86
N PHE A 75 -22.09 -7.37 4.12
CA PHE A 75 -21.09 -6.45 4.65
C PHE A 75 -21.57 -5.02 4.49
N GLY A 76 -21.89 -4.38 5.63
CA GLY A 76 -22.42 -3.03 5.67
C GLY A 76 -21.33 -1.95 5.60
N ARG A 77 -21.71 -0.76 5.12
CA ARG A 77 -20.79 0.41 5.02
C ARG A 77 -20.28 0.91 6.38
N HIS A 78 -20.94 0.54 7.46
CA HIS A 78 -20.62 1.01 8.81
C HIS A 78 -19.75 0.04 9.61
N GLU A 79 -19.45 -1.14 9.05
CA GLU A 79 -18.61 -2.15 9.72
C GLU A 79 -17.12 -1.78 9.72
N ALA A 80 -16.72 -0.91 8.79
CA ALA A 80 -15.37 -0.35 8.71
C ALA A 80 -15.43 1.04 8.08
N ALA A 81 -14.27 1.70 7.91
CA ALA A 81 -14.21 2.90 7.09
C ALA A 81 -14.74 2.60 5.69
N SER A 82 -15.63 3.46 5.15
CA SER A 82 -16.35 3.25 3.89
C SER A 82 -15.48 2.93 2.67
N VAL A 83 -14.21 3.32 2.69
CA VAL A 83 -13.23 2.97 1.65
C VAL A 83 -13.00 1.46 1.55
N TYR A 84 -12.99 0.74 2.67
CA TYR A 84 -12.87 -0.72 2.69
C TYR A 84 -14.09 -1.40 2.09
N TYR A 85 -15.28 -0.88 2.40
CA TYR A 85 -16.52 -1.35 1.82
C TYR A 85 -16.51 -1.24 0.28
N PHE A 86 -16.24 -0.05 -0.26
CA PHE A 86 -16.27 0.17 -1.70
C PHE A 86 -15.18 -0.61 -2.45
N ASP A 87 -13.97 -0.69 -1.91
CA ASP A 87 -12.90 -1.44 -2.56
C ASP A 87 -13.17 -2.95 -2.55
N LEU A 88 -13.73 -3.50 -1.43
CA LEU A 88 -14.18 -4.88 -1.36
C LEU A 88 -15.27 -5.17 -2.39
N HIS A 89 -16.33 -4.38 -2.40
CA HIS A 89 -17.45 -4.53 -3.33
C HIS A 89 -16.97 -4.45 -4.79
N LYS A 90 -16.03 -3.55 -5.09
CA LYS A 90 -15.41 -3.46 -6.41
C LYS A 90 -14.69 -4.75 -6.80
N ALA A 91 -13.93 -5.37 -5.89
CA ALA A 91 -13.20 -6.61 -6.14
C ALA A 91 -14.16 -7.81 -6.32
N MET A 92 -15.27 -7.83 -5.55
CA MET A 92 -16.23 -8.94 -5.53
C MET A 92 -17.28 -8.90 -6.65
N ARG A 93 -17.46 -7.78 -7.32
CA ARG A 93 -18.47 -7.60 -8.39
C ARG A 93 -18.54 -8.71 -9.43
N PRO A 94 -17.43 -9.21 -9.98
CA PRO A 94 -17.46 -10.25 -11.01
C PRO A 94 -18.07 -11.57 -10.55
N PHE A 95 -18.32 -11.73 -9.23
CA PHE A 95 -18.79 -12.97 -8.60
C PHE A 95 -20.24 -12.90 -8.11
N GLY A 96 -20.77 -11.70 -7.92
CA GLY A 96 -22.14 -11.48 -7.47
C GLY A 96 -22.28 -11.28 -5.94
N PRO A 97 -23.42 -10.70 -5.50
CA PRO A 97 -23.63 -10.24 -4.13
C PRO A 97 -23.81 -11.40 -3.12
N ASP A 98 -24.20 -12.59 -3.59
CA ASP A 98 -24.43 -13.77 -2.74
C ASP A 98 -23.18 -14.60 -2.49
N THR A 99 -22.05 -14.20 -3.10
CA THR A 99 -20.78 -14.91 -2.95
C THR A 99 -20.35 -14.92 -1.48
N GLN A 100 -20.09 -16.12 -0.98
CA GLN A 100 -19.68 -16.34 0.40
C GLN A 100 -18.17 -16.10 0.56
N MET A 101 -17.78 -15.33 1.59
CA MET A 101 -16.38 -15.04 1.86
C MET A 101 -16.12 -14.77 3.34
N ARG A 102 -14.83 -14.78 3.72
CA ARG A 102 -14.33 -14.18 4.96
C ARG A 102 -13.59 -12.91 4.63
N TYR A 103 -13.81 -11.90 5.41
CA TYR A 103 -13.22 -10.59 5.22
C TYR A 103 -12.89 -9.95 6.56
N LEU A 104 -11.66 -9.45 6.67
CA LEU A 104 -11.20 -8.71 7.84
C LEU A 104 -10.73 -7.32 7.39
N PRO A 105 -11.55 -6.27 7.62
CA PRO A 105 -11.20 -4.90 7.27
C PRO A 105 -10.18 -4.30 8.24
N GLY A 106 -9.50 -3.24 7.80
CA GLY A 106 -8.57 -2.47 8.63
C GLY A 106 -7.11 -2.87 8.45
N ASP A 107 -6.29 -2.43 9.39
CA ASP A 107 -4.86 -2.69 9.43
C ASP A 107 -4.64 -4.05 10.12
N VAL A 108 -4.44 -5.10 9.32
CA VAL A 108 -4.31 -6.48 9.79
C VAL A 108 -2.85 -6.82 10.01
N THR A 109 -2.51 -7.15 11.25
CA THR A 109 -1.14 -7.44 11.72
C THR A 109 -0.95 -8.88 12.16
N THR A 110 -2.00 -9.69 12.13
CA THR A 110 -1.98 -11.11 12.49
C THR A 110 -2.53 -11.95 11.34
N VAL A 111 -2.14 -13.21 11.28
CA VAL A 111 -2.65 -14.15 10.28
C VAL A 111 -3.94 -14.79 10.79
N PRO A 112 -5.05 -14.73 10.04
CA PRO A 112 -6.29 -15.42 10.39
C PRO A 112 -6.14 -16.92 10.42
N LEU A 113 -6.97 -17.62 11.22
CA LEU A 113 -6.97 -19.09 11.30
C LEU A 113 -7.41 -19.77 9.99
N LEU A 114 -8.22 -19.08 9.19
CA LEU A 114 -8.77 -19.58 7.92
C LEU A 114 -8.51 -18.55 6.81
N PRO A 115 -8.44 -18.99 5.53
CA PRO A 115 -8.25 -18.07 4.41
C PRO A 115 -9.26 -16.93 4.43
N THR A 116 -8.75 -15.69 4.54
CA THR A 116 -9.53 -14.47 4.75
C THR A 116 -8.99 -13.35 3.87
N LEU A 117 -9.88 -12.60 3.24
CA LEU A 117 -9.53 -11.41 2.47
C LEU A 117 -9.11 -10.29 3.42
N THR A 118 -7.92 -9.74 3.22
CA THR A 118 -7.32 -8.69 4.07
C THR A 118 -6.66 -7.60 3.24
N LYS A 119 -6.40 -6.45 3.86
CA LYS A 119 -5.58 -5.38 3.25
C LYS A 119 -4.09 -5.66 3.38
N SER A 120 -3.69 -6.17 4.53
CA SER A 120 -2.29 -6.36 4.92
C SER A 120 -2.10 -7.70 5.62
N ARG A 121 -0.85 -8.12 5.71
CA ARG A 121 -0.42 -9.33 6.45
C ARG A 121 1.02 -9.19 6.91
N PRO A 122 1.46 -9.95 7.92
CA PRO A 122 2.87 -10.10 8.25
C PRO A 122 3.66 -10.68 7.08
N ILE A 123 4.91 -10.23 6.87
CA ILE A 123 5.80 -10.78 5.85
C ILE A 123 6.40 -12.10 6.33
N LYS A 124 6.86 -12.13 7.60
CA LYS A 124 7.50 -13.30 8.19
C LYS A 124 6.50 -14.36 8.64
N GLY A 125 6.92 -15.61 8.64
CA GLY A 125 6.11 -16.76 9.03
C GLY A 125 5.14 -17.25 7.95
N ASP A 126 4.28 -18.21 8.33
CA ASP A 126 3.22 -18.69 7.43
C ASP A 126 2.07 -17.67 7.39
N ASN A 127 1.92 -17.02 6.28
CA ASN A 127 0.89 -16.01 6.06
C ASN A 127 -0.14 -16.44 4.98
N ALA A 128 -0.22 -17.73 4.67
CA ALA A 128 -1.05 -18.25 3.57
C ALA A 128 -2.54 -17.95 3.74
N ASN A 129 -3.03 -17.88 4.98
CA ASN A 129 -4.42 -17.58 5.28
C ASN A 129 -4.79 -16.08 5.11
N SER A 130 -3.82 -15.20 4.92
CA SER A 130 -4.08 -13.77 4.64
C SER A 130 -4.05 -13.53 3.13
N VAL A 131 -5.23 -13.48 2.50
CA VAL A 131 -5.36 -13.21 1.06
C VAL A 131 -5.45 -11.70 0.83
N LEU A 132 -4.43 -11.15 0.17
CA LEU A 132 -4.34 -9.70 -0.02
C LEU A 132 -5.28 -9.21 -1.13
N LEU A 133 -6.00 -8.12 -0.84
CA LEU A 133 -6.75 -7.33 -1.80
C LEU A 133 -6.28 -5.87 -1.82
N LYS A 134 -6.48 -5.20 -2.95
CA LYS A 134 -6.17 -3.76 -3.11
C LYS A 134 -7.20 -2.90 -2.38
N LEU A 135 -7.16 -2.92 -1.05
CA LEU A 135 -8.08 -2.22 -0.17
C LEU A 135 -7.50 -0.90 0.32
N ASN A 136 -8.37 0.06 0.63
CA ASN A 136 -8.00 1.43 1.01
C ASN A 136 -7.09 2.09 -0.05
N ALA A 137 -7.36 1.80 -1.32
CA ALA A 137 -6.52 2.18 -2.45
C ALA A 137 -6.35 3.70 -2.56
N ILE A 138 -7.39 4.46 -2.24
CA ILE A 138 -7.36 5.93 -2.28
C ILE A 138 -6.28 6.55 -1.37
N ARG A 139 -5.98 5.89 -0.25
CA ARG A 139 -4.98 6.35 0.71
C ARG A 139 -3.58 5.85 0.36
N HIS A 140 -3.47 4.63 -0.15
CA HIS A 140 -2.19 3.95 -0.35
C HIS A 140 -1.61 4.15 -1.75
N PHE A 141 -2.44 4.21 -2.80
CA PHE A 141 -1.98 4.31 -4.18
C PHE A 141 -2.17 5.74 -4.71
N ILE A 142 -1.32 6.65 -4.23
CA ILE A 142 -1.28 8.04 -4.64
C ILE A 142 -0.24 8.16 -5.75
N SER A 143 -0.67 8.65 -6.92
CA SER A 143 0.24 9.00 -8.01
C SER A 143 0.80 10.40 -7.77
N VAL A 144 2.10 10.56 -7.92
CA VAL A 144 2.79 11.84 -7.83
C VAL A 144 3.52 12.15 -9.13
N SER A 145 3.62 13.43 -9.46
CA SER A 145 4.49 13.92 -10.52
C SER A 145 5.57 14.75 -9.85
N ASP A 146 6.78 14.18 -9.76
CA ASP A 146 7.95 14.83 -9.16
C ASP A 146 8.97 15.11 -10.25
N THR A 147 9.06 16.35 -10.66
CA THR A 147 9.99 16.83 -11.70
C THR A 147 11.27 17.40 -11.12
N THR A 148 11.33 17.64 -9.80
CA THR A 148 12.49 18.24 -9.13
C THR A 148 13.67 17.28 -9.16
N PRO A 149 14.82 17.63 -9.74
CA PRO A 149 16.02 16.80 -9.69
C PRO A 149 16.42 16.49 -8.25
N PHE A 150 16.99 15.31 -8.02
CA PHE A 150 17.44 14.92 -6.68
C PHE A 150 18.44 15.90 -6.09
N SER A 151 19.39 16.37 -6.91
CA SER A 151 20.41 17.36 -6.53
C SER A 151 19.86 18.71 -6.08
N ALA A 152 18.65 19.08 -6.55
CA ALA A 152 18.01 20.35 -6.18
C ALA A 152 17.16 20.25 -4.91
N LYS A 153 17.00 19.04 -4.34
CA LYS A 153 16.25 18.80 -3.11
C LYS A 153 17.11 19.10 -1.88
N LYS A 154 16.46 19.36 -0.74
CA LYS A 154 17.13 19.62 0.55
C LYS A 154 17.94 18.38 1.00
N ASP A 155 19.14 18.61 1.50
CA ASP A 155 20.07 17.62 2.08
C ASP A 155 19.62 17.18 3.49
N ALA A 156 18.39 16.71 3.61
CA ALA A 156 17.80 16.27 4.86
C ALA A 156 16.73 15.20 4.63
N ALA A 157 16.40 14.49 5.71
CA ALA A 157 15.24 13.62 5.76
C ALA A 157 14.01 14.39 6.28
N VAL A 158 12.80 13.97 5.86
CA VAL A 158 11.54 14.53 6.36
C VAL A 158 10.58 13.45 6.80
N PHE A 159 9.83 13.72 7.88
CA PHE A 159 8.69 12.92 8.31
C PHE A 159 7.53 13.81 8.73
N ARG A 160 6.33 13.51 8.25
CA ARG A 160 5.07 14.10 8.73
C ARG A 160 4.01 13.01 8.85
N GLY A 161 3.55 12.76 10.08
CA GLY A 161 2.54 11.74 10.32
C GLY A 161 2.07 11.70 11.76
N LYS A 162 1.12 10.81 12.07
CA LYS A 162 0.73 10.52 13.45
C LYS A 162 1.84 9.71 14.12
N VAL A 163 2.37 10.19 15.24
CA VAL A 163 3.45 9.54 16.01
C VAL A 163 2.89 8.78 17.21
N MET A 164 1.99 9.40 17.97
CA MET A 164 1.40 8.80 19.16
C MET A 164 0.74 7.46 18.86
N ASP A 165 0.84 6.52 19.79
CA ASP A 165 0.37 5.13 19.70
C ASP A 165 1.02 4.33 18.53
N LYS A 166 2.22 4.75 18.08
CA LYS A 166 3.01 4.06 17.05
C LYS A 166 4.44 3.84 17.56
N PRO A 167 4.72 2.70 18.21
CA PRO A 167 5.99 2.47 18.89
C PRO A 167 7.21 2.82 18.06
N LYS A 168 7.33 2.28 16.84
CA LYS A 168 8.48 2.56 15.96
C LYS A 168 8.66 4.06 15.67
N ARG A 169 7.55 4.82 15.52
CA ARG A 169 7.63 6.26 15.28
C ARG A 169 8.04 7.01 16.54
N MET A 170 7.54 6.59 17.69
CA MET A 170 7.94 7.14 18.98
C MET A 170 9.43 6.89 19.22
N ASP A 171 9.94 5.69 18.94
CA ASP A 171 11.37 5.35 19.09
C ASP A 171 12.23 6.23 18.19
N PHE A 172 11.82 6.45 16.94
CA PHE A 172 12.51 7.38 16.04
C PHE A 172 12.52 8.81 16.59
N PHE A 173 11.38 9.32 17.04
CA PHE A 173 11.25 10.68 17.56
C PHE A 173 12.01 10.90 18.85
N ASN A 174 12.00 9.94 19.77
CA ASN A 174 12.78 10.00 21.01
C ASN A 174 14.28 10.15 20.75
N ARG A 175 14.76 9.61 19.64
CA ARG A 175 16.19 9.63 19.31
C ARG A 175 16.59 10.80 18.41
N TRP A 176 15.76 11.15 17.43
CA TRP A 176 16.15 12.01 16.29
C TRP A 176 15.30 13.25 16.10
N PHE A 177 14.31 13.50 16.96
CA PHE A 177 13.54 14.75 16.88
C PHE A 177 14.46 15.95 17.14
N GLY A 178 14.42 16.98 16.26
CA GLY A 178 15.27 18.16 16.35
C GLY A 178 16.69 17.99 15.81
N HIS A 179 17.03 16.81 15.27
CA HIS A 179 18.33 16.60 14.64
C HIS A 179 18.48 17.43 13.36
N PRO A 180 19.64 18.08 13.08
CA PRO A 180 19.80 18.98 11.92
C PRO A 180 19.51 18.34 10.56
N LEU A 181 19.79 17.04 10.42
CA LEU A 181 19.52 16.29 9.17
C LEU A 181 18.10 15.75 9.09
N CYS A 182 17.21 16.04 10.06
CA CYS A 182 15.87 15.49 10.12
C CYS A 182 14.80 16.53 10.44
N ASP A 183 13.92 16.81 9.48
CA ASP A 183 12.72 17.61 9.67
C ASP A 183 11.54 16.69 10.02
N ALA A 184 11.50 16.21 11.26
CA ALA A 184 10.45 15.34 11.77
C ALA A 184 9.34 16.13 12.47
N GLY A 185 8.06 15.73 12.27
CA GLY A 185 6.94 16.37 12.93
C GLY A 185 5.72 15.47 13.13
N ASP A 186 5.15 15.52 14.35
CA ASP A 186 3.87 14.89 14.67
C ASP A 186 2.71 15.79 14.24
N THR A 187 1.85 15.23 13.37
CA THR A 187 0.64 15.91 12.87
C THR A 187 -0.64 15.37 13.49
N SER A 188 -0.56 14.60 14.58
CA SER A 188 -1.73 14.10 15.28
C SER A 188 -2.51 15.23 15.97
N ARG A 189 -3.83 15.05 16.18
CA ARG A 189 -4.67 16.06 16.82
C ARG A 189 -4.39 16.14 18.33
N ALA A 190 -4.23 15.01 18.97
CA ALA A 190 -3.82 14.91 20.38
C ALA A 190 -2.32 14.65 20.41
N ALA A 191 -1.56 15.46 21.12
CA ALA A 191 -0.14 15.29 21.30
C ALA A 191 0.14 14.83 22.73
N GLY A 192 0.73 13.64 22.88
CA GLY A 192 1.37 13.24 24.14
C GLY A 192 2.72 13.96 24.35
N HIS A 193 3.28 14.49 23.27
CA HIS A 193 4.54 15.24 23.21
C HIS A 193 4.31 16.56 22.45
N PRO A 194 3.93 17.64 23.16
CA PRO A 194 3.65 18.94 22.50
C PRO A 194 4.84 19.46 21.69
N GLU A 195 6.06 19.17 22.13
CA GLU A 195 7.32 19.57 21.48
C GLU A 195 7.50 18.94 20.08
N TRP A 196 6.92 17.77 19.82
CA TRP A 196 7.01 17.10 18.52
C TRP A 196 6.00 17.64 17.50
N LYS A 197 5.06 18.45 17.97
CA LYS A 197 3.96 18.91 17.14
C LYS A 197 4.40 19.93 16.10
N THR A 198 4.02 19.66 14.85
CA THR A 198 4.31 20.56 13.74
C THR A 198 3.09 20.68 12.81
N ASP A 199 3.15 21.67 11.92
CA ASP A 199 2.19 21.85 10.86
C ASP A 199 2.26 20.71 9.82
N PHE A 200 1.15 20.51 9.14
CA PHE A 200 1.09 19.60 8.00
C PHE A 200 1.94 20.09 6.85
N MET A 201 2.64 19.15 6.22
CA MET A 201 3.25 19.36 4.91
C MET A 201 2.45 18.64 3.83
N THR A 202 2.26 19.31 2.70
CA THR A 202 1.74 18.68 1.48
C THR A 202 2.76 17.65 0.97
N ILE A 203 2.31 16.71 0.12
CA ILE A 203 3.23 15.79 -0.56
C ILE A 203 4.29 16.57 -1.34
N ALA A 204 3.89 17.64 -2.06
CA ALA A 204 4.82 18.47 -2.83
C ALA A 204 5.91 19.11 -1.94
N GLN A 205 5.55 19.58 -0.74
CA GLN A 205 6.54 20.12 0.21
C GLN A 205 7.50 19.04 0.70
N GLN A 206 7.00 17.83 1.01
CA GLN A 206 7.84 16.71 1.41
C GLN A 206 8.76 16.24 0.28
N LEU A 207 8.30 16.29 -0.97
CA LEU A 207 9.12 15.98 -2.16
C LEU A 207 10.25 17.01 -2.41
N GLY A 208 10.29 18.11 -1.67
CA GLY A 208 11.43 19.02 -1.63
C GLY A 208 12.65 18.50 -0.86
N TYR A 209 12.56 17.32 -0.24
CA TYR A 209 13.64 16.68 0.52
C TYR A 209 14.20 15.49 -0.24
N LYS A 210 15.51 15.23 -0.13
CA LYS A 210 16.17 14.09 -0.74
C LYS A 210 15.67 12.78 -0.16
N PHE A 211 15.48 12.73 1.15
CA PHE A 211 15.10 11.53 1.89
C PHE A 211 13.76 11.72 2.59
N ILE A 212 12.92 10.69 2.57
CA ILE A 212 11.62 10.72 3.22
C ILE A 212 11.47 9.45 4.05
N LEU A 213 11.20 9.62 5.33
CA LEU A 213 11.05 8.50 6.26
C LEU A 213 9.71 7.79 6.05
N ALA A 214 9.77 6.49 5.82
CA ALA A 214 8.62 5.62 5.62
C ALA A 214 8.43 4.66 6.80
N ILE A 215 8.27 5.20 8.00
CA ILE A 215 8.15 4.43 9.24
C ILE A 215 6.74 3.84 9.36
N GLU A 216 6.66 2.53 9.56
CA GLU A 216 5.40 1.80 9.75
C GLU A 216 4.57 2.38 10.91
N GLY A 217 3.25 2.27 10.79
CA GLY A 217 2.30 2.70 11.80
C GLY A 217 1.68 1.52 12.55
N ASN A 218 0.40 1.21 12.28
CA ASN A 218 -0.22 -0.03 12.75
C ASN A 218 0.25 -1.23 11.91
N ASP A 219 0.30 -1.03 10.60
CA ASP A 219 0.90 -1.91 9.61
C ASP A 219 1.87 -1.09 8.74
N VAL A 220 1.81 -1.21 7.43
CA VAL A 220 2.69 -0.51 6.48
C VAL A 220 2.63 1.02 6.58
N SER A 221 3.69 1.69 6.20
CA SER A 221 3.70 3.13 6.01
C SER A 221 2.93 3.52 4.75
N SER A 222 1.88 4.34 4.90
CA SER A 222 1.03 4.73 3.76
C SER A 222 1.73 5.68 2.77
N ASN A 223 2.81 6.34 3.18
CA ASN A 223 3.57 7.25 2.32
C ASN A 223 4.58 6.53 1.42
N LEU A 224 4.99 5.31 1.75
CA LEU A 224 6.01 4.56 1.00
C LEU A 224 5.76 4.56 -0.51
N LYS A 225 4.52 4.29 -0.94
CA LYS A 225 4.18 4.13 -2.36
C LYS A 225 4.38 5.40 -3.18
N TRP A 226 3.99 6.56 -2.65
CA TRP A 226 4.22 7.82 -3.36
C TRP A 226 5.67 8.30 -3.25
N ILE A 227 6.39 7.97 -2.17
CA ILE A 227 7.82 8.23 -2.08
C ILE A 227 8.55 7.44 -3.17
N MET A 228 8.31 6.14 -3.26
CA MET A 228 8.93 5.28 -4.27
C MET A 228 8.58 5.67 -5.71
N ASN A 229 7.43 6.32 -5.92
CA ASN A 229 7.04 6.84 -7.24
C ASN A 229 7.56 8.27 -7.51
N SER A 230 8.47 8.77 -6.69
CA SER A 230 9.07 10.12 -6.78
C SER A 230 10.57 10.06 -7.11
N ARG A 231 11.22 11.22 -7.08
CA ARG A 231 12.69 11.34 -7.16
C ARG A 231 13.35 11.42 -5.79
N SER A 232 12.58 11.38 -4.70
CA SER A 232 13.11 11.24 -3.35
C SER A 232 13.30 9.77 -2.99
N VAL A 233 14.13 9.48 -2.00
CA VAL A 233 14.41 8.12 -1.56
C VAL A 233 13.68 7.83 -0.25
N ALA A 234 13.04 6.67 -0.17
CA ALA A 234 12.48 6.17 1.08
C ALA A 234 13.59 5.69 2.01
N MET A 235 13.55 6.13 3.27
CA MET A 235 14.38 5.59 4.35
C MET A 235 13.49 4.90 5.38
N MET A 236 13.77 3.64 5.69
CA MET A 236 12.94 2.86 6.61
C MET A 236 13.69 1.61 7.11
N PRO A 237 13.30 1.04 8.26
CA PRO A 237 13.67 -0.32 8.61
C PRO A 237 13.12 -1.34 7.60
N GLU A 238 13.62 -2.57 7.68
CA GLU A 238 13.05 -3.69 6.91
C GLU A 238 11.54 -3.79 7.20
N PRO A 239 10.67 -3.86 6.15
CA PRO A 239 9.22 -3.90 6.36
C PRO A 239 8.80 -5.21 7.05
N GLU A 240 7.91 -5.10 8.03
CA GLU A 240 7.34 -6.24 8.75
C GLU A 240 6.01 -6.69 8.17
N TYR A 241 5.30 -5.75 7.52
CA TYR A 241 4.00 -5.98 6.92
C TYR A 241 4.01 -5.69 5.43
N GLU A 242 3.12 -6.36 4.72
CA GLU A 242 2.91 -6.13 3.30
C GLU A 242 1.43 -5.98 2.94
N THR A 243 1.21 -5.29 1.83
CA THR A 243 -0.10 -5.04 1.23
C THR A 243 -0.10 -5.49 -0.23
N TRP A 244 -1.09 -5.05 -0.99
CA TRP A 244 -1.13 -5.19 -2.45
C TRP A 244 0.13 -4.65 -3.17
N PHE A 245 0.93 -3.82 -2.50
CA PHE A 245 2.18 -3.28 -3.04
C PHE A 245 3.35 -4.27 -2.97
N MET A 246 3.18 -5.42 -2.32
CA MET A 246 4.19 -6.48 -2.17
C MET A 246 5.48 -5.97 -1.49
N GLU A 247 5.34 -5.29 -0.35
CA GLU A 247 6.47 -4.74 0.42
C GLU A 247 7.51 -5.82 0.76
N GLY A 248 7.11 -7.07 0.88
CA GLY A 248 8.01 -8.22 1.07
C GLY A 248 8.94 -8.52 -0.12
N ARG A 249 8.74 -7.89 -1.28
CA ARG A 249 9.64 -7.98 -2.44
C ARG A 249 10.63 -6.83 -2.54
N LEU A 250 10.52 -5.85 -1.66
CA LEU A 250 11.45 -4.72 -1.65
C LEU A 250 12.83 -5.16 -1.13
N ARG A 251 13.87 -4.61 -1.74
CA ARG A 251 15.26 -4.90 -1.39
C ARG A 251 15.95 -3.63 -0.93
N ALA A 252 16.59 -3.72 0.24
CA ALA A 252 17.44 -2.66 0.75
C ALA A 252 18.61 -2.38 -0.20
N GLY A 253 18.99 -1.11 -0.37
CA GLY A 253 20.02 -0.68 -1.30
C GLY A 253 19.60 -0.69 -2.78
N GLU A 254 18.45 -1.31 -3.10
CA GLU A 254 17.91 -1.33 -4.46
C GLU A 254 16.63 -0.47 -4.57
N HIS A 255 15.69 -0.58 -3.62
CA HIS A 255 14.39 0.07 -3.67
C HIS A 255 14.19 1.11 -2.55
N TYR A 256 14.96 1.02 -1.48
CA TYR A 256 14.93 1.93 -0.34
C TYR A 256 16.25 1.90 0.41
N ILE A 257 16.52 2.92 1.19
CA ILE A 257 17.64 2.97 2.14
C ILE A 257 17.20 2.34 3.45
N ARG A 258 17.91 1.27 3.87
CA ARG A 258 17.60 0.58 5.12
C ARG A 258 18.17 1.34 6.29
N LEU A 259 17.37 1.43 7.35
CA LEU A 259 17.77 1.80 8.69
C LEU A 259 17.67 0.58 9.61
N ASN A 260 18.43 0.58 10.68
CA ASN A 260 18.27 -0.37 11.77
C ASN A 260 16.85 -0.26 12.37
N SER A 261 16.35 -1.35 12.94
CA SER A 261 15.00 -1.36 13.52
C SER A 261 14.84 -0.40 14.71
N ASP A 262 15.92 -0.06 15.40
CA ASP A 262 15.99 0.92 16.49
C ASP A 262 16.46 2.31 16.03
N PHE A 263 16.67 2.51 14.72
CA PHE A 263 17.14 3.75 14.09
C PHE A 263 18.51 4.26 14.60
N SER A 264 19.32 3.40 15.20
CA SER A 264 20.62 3.79 15.77
C SER A 264 21.62 4.33 14.75
N ASP A 265 21.47 3.92 13.49
CA ASP A 265 22.34 4.22 12.35
C ASP A 265 21.86 5.41 11.48
N PHE A 266 20.82 6.13 11.89
CA PHE A 266 20.21 7.16 11.05
C PHE A 266 21.21 8.24 10.60
N GLU A 267 22.02 8.78 11.51
CA GLU A 267 22.99 9.84 11.21
C GLU A 267 24.08 9.32 10.27
N GLU A 268 24.69 8.18 10.56
CA GLU A 268 25.72 7.56 9.73
C GLU A 268 25.21 7.28 8.30
N VAL A 269 24.00 6.72 8.19
CA VAL A 269 23.37 6.42 6.90
C VAL A 269 23.04 7.71 6.13
N MET A 270 22.60 8.76 6.81
CA MET A 270 22.36 10.06 6.19
C MET A 270 23.64 10.68 5.64
N GLU A 271 24.72 10.71 6.43
CA GLU A 271 26.03 11.24 6.02
C GLU A 271 26.60 10.48 4.82
N TYR A 272 26.47 9.14 4.83
CA TYR A 272 26.89 8.30 3.73
C TYR A 272 26.17 8.69 2.43
N TYR A 273 24.85 8.73 2.41
CA TYR A 273 24.10 9.01 1.18
C TYR A 273 24.11 10.48 0.76
N LEU A 274 24.44 11.40 1.65
CA LEU A 274 24.69 12.79 1.30
C LEU A 274 26.00 12.95 0.52
N THR A 275 27.00 12.10 0.78
CA THR A 275 28.25 12.05 0.03
C THR A 275 28.22 11.12 -1.17
N HIS A 276 27.34 10.11 -1.18
CA HIS A 276 27.14 9.13 -2.27
C HIS A 276 25.82 9.34 -3.01
N GLN A 277 25.56 10.56 -3.44
CA GLN A 277 24.26 10.94 -4.02
C GLN A 277 23.87 10.15 -5.27
N ALA A 278 24.83 9.72 -6.08
CA ALA A 278 24.58 8.90 -7.26
C ALA A 278 23.95 7.53 -6.90
N GLU A 279 24.35 6.94 -5.79
CA GLU A 279 23.76 5.70 -5.28
C GLU A 279 22.32 5.94 -4.81
N ALA A 280 22.07 7.03 -4.08
CA ALA A 280 20.73 7.40 -3.67
C ALA A 280 19.79 7.64 -4.88
N GLU A 281 20.28 8.32 -5.93
CA GLU A 281 19.50 8.51 -7.17
C GLU A 281 19.21 7.20 -7.89
N ALA A 282 20.15 6.26 -7.90
CA ALA A 282 19.95 4.92 -8.46
C ALA A 282 18.85 4.15 -7.71
N ILE A 283 18.84 4.23 -6.36
CA ILE A 283 17.79 3.64 -5.53
C ILE A 283 16.43 4.27 -5.87
N ALA A 284 16.35 5.62 -5.98
CA ALA A 284 15.11 6.29 -6.37
C ALA A 284 14.63 5.86 -7.77
N ALA A 285 15.54 5.67 -8.71
CA ALA A 285 15.21 5.21 -10.07
C ALA A 285 14.67 3.77 -10.07
N ASN A 286 15.29 2.87 -9.32
CA ASN A 286 14.84 1.49 -9.16
C ASN A 286 13.47 1.42 -8.47
N ALA A 287 13.26 2.24 -7.43
CA ALA A 287 11.99 2.34 -6.73
C ALA A 287 10.85 2.77 -7.68
N ARG A 288 11.10 3.76 -8.56
CA ARG A 288 10.10 4.16 -9.58
C ARG A 288 9.80 3.03 -10.56
N ARG A 289 10.82 2.31 -11.01
CA ARG A 289 10.65 1.16 -11.91
C ARG A 289 9.80 0.06 -11.26
N TYR A 290 10.03 -0.21 -9.97
CA TYR A 290 9.17 -1.12 -9.20
C TYR A 290 7.70 -0.66 -9.19
N CYS A 291 7.44 0.65 -9.04
CA CYS A 291 6.09 1.20 -9.04
C CYS A 291 5.35 1.03 -10.38
N GLU A 292 6.06 0.94 -11.51
CA GLU A 292 5.46 0.77 -12.84
C GLU A 292 4.60 -0.49 -12.93
N GLU A 293 4.91 -1.54 -12.16
CA GLU A 293 4.10 -2.76 -12.09
C GLU A 293 2.64 -2.51 -11.69
N PHE A 294 2.35 -1.41 -11.00
CA PHE A 294 1.04 -1.09 -10.44
C PHE A 294 0.26 -0.03 -11.24
N HIS A 295 0.82 0.49 -12.33
CA HIS A 295 0.24 1.59 -13.10
C HIS A 295 -0.82 1.14 -14.10
N ASP A 296 -0.73 -0.05 -14.67
CA ASP A 296 -1.73 -0.58 -15.61
C ASP A 296 -3.03 -0.95 -14.86
N ARG A 297 -4.01 -0.04 -14.90
CA ARG A 297 -5.30 -0.20 -14.22
C ARG A 297 -6.05 -1.45 -14.69
N ARG A 298 -5.91 -1.82 -15.97
CA ARG A 298 -6.59 -3.00 -16.50
C ARG A 298 -5.96 -4.28 -15.98
N ARG A 299 -4.63 -4.35 -15.98
CA ARG A 299 -3.86 -5.45 -15.40
C ARG A 299 -4.17 -5.61 -13.91
N GLU A 300 -4.18 -4.51 -13.16
CA GLU A 300 -4.52 -4.50 -11.74
C GLU A 300 -5.92 -5.05 -11.46
N TYR A 301 -6.91 -4.68 -12.29
CA TYR A 301 -8.26 -5.21 -12.18
C TYR A 301 -8.33 -6.70 -12.49
N ILE A 302 -7.64 -7.18 -13.51
CA ILE A 302 -7.52 -8.60 -13.86
C ILE A 302 -6.91 -9.37 -12.69
N ILE A 303 -5.76 -8.92 -12.16
CA ILE A 303 -5.08 -9.56 -11.03
C ILE A 303 -6.02 -9.63 -9.81
N SER A 304 -6.69 -8.53 -9.47
CA SER A 304 -7.63 -8.51 -8.34
C SER A 304 -8.77 -9.52 -8.53
N THR A 305 -9.35 -9.59 -9.72
CA THR A 305 -10.41 -10.56 -10.03
C THR A 305 -9.90 -11.99 -9.94
N LEU A 306 -8.74 -12.29 -10.52
CA LEU A 306 -8.19 -13.65 -10.49
C LEU A 306 -7.71 -14.06 -9.08
N THR A 307 -7.26 -13.12 -8.27
CA THR A 307 -6.96 -13.36 -6.84
C THR A 307 -8.21 -13.82 -6.09
N VAL A 308 -9.33 -13.12 -6.29
CA VAL A 308 -10.62 -13.53 -5.71
C VAL A 308 -11.08 -14.87 -6.29
N ALA A 309 -10.95 -15.08 -7.61
CA ALA A 309 -11.32 -16.35 -8.23
C ALA A 309 -10.53 -17.54 -7.65
N LYS A 310 -9.22 -17.36 -7.43
CA LYS A 310 -8.37 -18.36 -6.77
C LYS A 310 -8.80 -18.57 -5.32
N TYR A 311 -9.02 -17.50 -4.57
CA TYR A 311 -9.52 -17.57 -3.19
C TYR A 311 -10.84 -18.36 -3.10
N LEU A 312 -11.74 -18.19 -4.05
CA LEU A 312 -13.03 -18.91 -4.12
C LEU A 312 -12.90 -20.35 -4.65
N GLY A 313 -11.70 -20.82 -5.01
CA GLY A 313 -11.50 -22.14 -5.60
C GLY A 313 -12.09 -22.30 -7.00
N LEU A 314 -12.24 -21.21 -7.75
CA LEU A 314 -12.89 -21.18 -9.06
C LEU A 314 -11.90 -21.30 -10.24
N LEU A 315 -10.59 -21.15 -9.98
CA LEU A 315 -9.55 -21.33 -10.99
C LEU A 315 -9.15 -22.80 -11.09
N ASP A 316 -8.91 -23.26 -12.32
CA ASP A 316 -8.27 -24.54 -12.55
C ASP A 316 -6.82 -24.49 -12.01
N PRO A 317 -6.33 -25.51 -11.28
CA PRO A 317 -4.94 -25.61 -10.90
C PRO A 317 -3.94 -25.37 -12.04
N ALA A 318 -4.26 -25.81 -13.25
CA ALA A 318 -3.44 -25.56 -14.45
C ALA A 318 -3.27 -24.07 -14.76
N ASP A 319 -4.18 -23.19 -14.35
CA ASP A 319 -4.09 -21.76 -14.59
C ASP A 319 -3.02 -21.08 -13.71
N TYR A 320 -2.74 -21.62 -12.52
CA TYR A 320 -1.85 -20.99 -11.55
C TYR A 320 -0.63 -21.82 -11.14
N GLN A 321 -0.56 -23.08 -11.56
CA GLN A 321 0.64 -23.93 -11.43
C GLN A 321 1.59 -23.74 -12.63
N ILE A 322 1.67 -22.52 -13.16
CA ILE A 322 2.65 -22.21 -14.20
C ILE A 322 4.03 -22.33 -13.55
N ASN A 323 4.82 -23.28 -14.03
CA ASN A 323 6.17 -23.56 -13.52
C ASN A 323 6.97 -22.25 -13.39
N SER A 324 7.41 -21.97 -12.17
CA SER A 324 8.34 -20.91 -11.79
C SER A 324 9.75 -21.20 -12.32
#